data_f0c6b369878d4f00e4d33c2a95c466f5
#
_entry.id   f0c6b369878d4f00e4d33c2a95c466f5
#
_cell.length_a   1.000
_cell.length_b   1.000
_cell.length_c   1.000
_cell.angle_alpha   90.00
_cell.angle_beta   90.00
_cell.angle_gamma   90.00
#
_symmetry.space_group_name_H-M   'P 1'
#
loop_
_entity.id
_entity.type
_entity.pdbx_description
1 polymer ?
#
loop_
_entity_poly.entity_id
_entity_poly.type
_entity_poly.pdbx_seq_one_letter_code
_entity_poly.pdbx_strand_id
1 'polypeptide(L)'
;MLISPSALPTAEQVAITAAGLQTWGYVVKQSPNVLKNPRTIQDRYDDLIGGLHDTSVKALFCVRGGFASADVMDLLSIDTLRQYPKWLIGYSDITACHAAWHVAGIPSIHSSMSAIWDDLEQPCVEATQRLLAGDKPDYHFAPHPQNICGKVQGTLIGGNMSVLTGAFFSHFDPSLFDPNERFILLAEDIGMTANDLHRFLTMADHIGLLKRVNGIIFGELTDFIMCPEDLSGSSHGGSFVDGQDIAARLLECKGYHIPVAFNCPIGHGKQNYPLLLGETVYLDITPTDVHLYY
;
A
#
# COMPACT_ATOMS: atom_id res chain seq x y z
N MET A 1 4.24 -2.13 -18.87
CA MET A 1 4.22 -3.60 -19.06
C MET A 1 3.39 -4.22 -17.97
N LEU A 2 2.54 -5.19 -18.31
CA LEU A 2 1.81 -5.99 -17.32
C LEU A 2 2.72 -7.07 -16.78
N ILE A 3 2.82 -7.12 -15.44
CA ILE A 3 3.57 -8.12 -14.68
C ILE A 3 2.69 -8.68 -13.56
N SER A 4 3.09 -9.78 -12.95
CA SER A 4 2.48 -10.24 -11.70
C SER A 4 3.54 -10.86 -10.79
N PRO A 5 4.23 -10.07 -9.96
CA PRO A 5 5.23 -10.58 -9.03
C PRO A 5 4.59 -11.40 -7.89
N SER A 6 3.28 -11.31 -7.75
CA SER A 6 2.45 -11.98 -6.75
C SER A 6 1.77 -13.25 -7.32
N ALA A 7 0.52 -13.53 -6.96
CA ALA A 7 -0.22 -14.71 -7.41
C ALA A 7 -0.43 -14.73 -8.95
N LEU A 8 -0.72 -15.92 -9.49
CA LEU A 8 -0.99 -16.10 -10.91
C LEU A 8 -2.35 -15.46 -11.29
N PRO A 9 -2.37 -14.49 -12.20
CA PRO A 9 -3.62 -13.93 -12.70
C PRO A 9 -4.31 -14.89 -13.69
N THR A 10 -5.60 -14.72 -13.89
CA THR A 10 -6.32 -15.36 -14.98
C THR A 10 -6.05 -14.64 -16.31
N ALA A 11 -6.24 -15.34 -17.43
CA ALA A 11 -6.14 -14.72 -18.75
C ALA A 11 -7.15 -13.56 -18.92
N GLU A 12 -8.33 -13.68 -18.30
CA GLU A 12 -9.35 -12.65 -18.31
C GLU A 12 -8.89 -11.38 -17.55
N GLN A 13 -8.28 -11.55 -16.38
CA GLN A 13 -7.70 -10.41 -15.62
C GLN A 13 -6.64 -9.67 -16.43
N VAL A 14 -5.75 -10.40 -17.11
CA VAL A 14 -4.74 -9.79 -17.97
C VAL A 14 -5.39 -9.04 -19.15
N ALA A 15 -6.41 -9.64 -19.77
CA ALA A 15 -7.13 -9.03 -20.89
C ALA A 15 -7.89 -7.76 -20.49
N ILE A 16 -8.63 -7.79 -19.35
CA ILE A 16 -9.34 -6.63 -18.81
C ILE A 16 -8.34 -5.51 -18.49
N THR A 17 -7.21 -5.83 -17.83
CA THR A 17 -6.16 -4.85 -17.54
C THR A 17 -5.62 -4.21 -18.80
N ALA A 18 -5.28 -5.02 -19.80
CA ALA A 18 -4.77 -4.50 -21.06
C ALA A 18 -5.78 -3.58 -21.76
N ALA A 19 -7.04 -4.03 -21.86
CA ALA A 19 -8.10 -3.25 -22.48
C ALA A 19 -8.36 -1.93 -21.76
N GLY A 20 -8.46 -1.94 -20.42
CA GLY A 20 -8.68 -0.74 -19.62
C GLY A 20 -7.58 0.29 -19.81
N LEU A 21 -6.31 -0.11 -19.70
CA LEU A 21 -5.18 0.79 -19.94
C LEU A 21 -5.11 1.31 -21.37
N GLN A 22 -5.50 0.49 -22.37
CA GLN A 22 -5.57 0.92 -23.77
C GLN A 22 -6.66 1.96 -24.01
N THR A 23 -7.81 1.87 -23.32
CA THR A 23 -8.86 2.92 -23.40
C THR A 23 -8.37 4.26 -22.87
N TRP A 24 -7.39 4.25 -21.94
CA TRP A 24 -6.73 5.45 -21.42
C TRP A 24 -5.56 5.93 -22.30
N GLY A 25 -5.33 5.28 -23.47
CA GLY A 25 -4.33 5.67 -24.46
C GLY A 25 -2.94 5.08 -24.24
N TYR A 26 -2.76 4.12 -23.32
CA TYR A 26 -1.47 3.49 -23.09
C TYR A 26 -1.19 2.34 -24.06
N VAL A 27 0.09 2.21 -24.46
CA VAL A 27 0.58 1.03 -25.17
C VAL A 27 0.92 -0.04 -24.14
N VAL A 28 0.23 -1.18 -24.22
CA VAL A 28 0.36 -2.26 -23.24
C VAL A 28 1.19 -3.40 -23.80
N LYS A 29 2.23 -3.79 -23.06
CA LYS A 29 2.98 -5.03 -23.26
C LYS A 29 2.62 -6.01 -22.15
N GLN A 30 2.68 -7.31 -22.42
CA GLN A 30 2.57 -8.36 -21.42
C GLN A 30 3.94 -8.99 -21.22
N SER A 31 4.29 -9.30 -19.97
CA SER A 31 5.51 -10.05 -19.70
C SER A 31 5.38 -11.51 -20.14
N PRO A 32 6.49 -12.18 -20.49
CA PRO A 32 6.44 -13.52 -21.08
C PRO A 32 5.82 -14.59 -20.17
N ASN A 33 6.04 -14.47 -18.84
CA ASN A 33 5.61 -15.49 -17.89
C ASN A 33 4.34 -15.09 -17.11
N VAL A 34 3.68 -13.97 -17.41
CA VAL A 34 2.52 -13.48 -16.65
C VAL A 34 1.39 -14.51 -16.53
N LEU A 35 1.21 -15.36 -17.55
CA LEU A 35 0.21 -16.44 -17.60
C LEU A 35 0.82 -17.85 -17.53
N LYS A 36 2.13 -17.97 -17.33
CA LYS A 36 2.79 -19.28 -17.25
C LYS A 36 2.29 -20.09 -16.05
N ASN A 37 1.90 -21.35 -16.28
CA ASN A 37 1.41 -22.25 -15.23
C ASN A 37 1.98 -23.67 -15.43
N PRO A 38 2.73 -24.27 -14.48
CA PRO A 38 3.16 -23.64 -13.22
C PRO A 38 4.17 -22.50 -13.42
N ARG A 39 4.16 -21.54 -12.51
CA ARG A 39 5.07 -20.39 -12.50
C ARG A 39 5.92 -20.39 -11.21
N THR A 40 7.22 -20.25 -11.37
CA THR A 40 8.19 -20.20 -10.27
C THR A 40 8.41 -18.75 -9.78
N ILE A 41 9.10 -18.60 -8.66
CA ILE A 41 9.58 -17.28 -8.20
C ILE A 41 10.55 -16.69 -9.24
N GLN A 42 11.43 -17.51 -9.81
CA GLN A 42 12.35 -17.06 -10.87
C GLN A 42 11.62 -16.51 -12.10
N ASP A 43 10.53 -17.15 -12.55
CA ASP A 43 9.74 -16.64 -13.68
C ASP A 43 9.14 -15.25 -13.40
N ARG A 44 8.71 -15.01 -12.14
CA ARG A 44 8.19 -13.69 -11.71
C ARG A 44 9.30 -12.65 -11.66
N TYR A 45 10.46 -13.03 -11.16
CA TYR A 45 11.65 -12.20 -11.14
C TYR A 45 12.11 -11.85 -12.56
N ASP A 46 12.15 -12.82 -13.47
CA ASP A 46 12.55 -12.63 -14.88
C ASP A 46 11.61 -11.64 -15.59
N ASP A 47 10.30 -11.72 -15.32
CA ASP A 47 9.30 -10.78 -15.84
C ASP A 47 9.55 -9.35 -15.31
N LEU A 48 9.84 -9.23 -14.01
CA LEU A 48 10.16 -7.95 -13.36
C LEU A 48 11.43 -7.33 -13.97
N ILE A 49 12.52 -8.10 -14.00
CA ILE A 49 13.81 -7.64 -14.55
C ILE A 49 13.69 -7.31 -16.03
N GLY A 50 12.98 -8.14 -16.81
CA GLY A 50 12.72 -7.87 -18.22
C GLY A 50 12.01 -6.53 -18.42
N GLY A 51 11.03 -6.22 -17.56
CA GLY A 51 10.33 -4.94 -17.57
C GLY A 51 11.22 -3.76 -17.16
N LEU A 52 12.09 -3.94 -16.17
CA LEU A 52 13.06 -2.91 -15.76
C LEU A 52 14.06 -2.59 -16.88
N HIS A 53 14.60 -3.60 -17.55
CA HIS A 53 15.59 -3.41 -18.61
C HIS A 53 15.01 -2.95 -19.96
N ASP A 54 13.72 -3.17 -20.23
CA ASP A 54 13.10 -2.71 -21.48
C ASP A 54 12.96 -1.18 -21.50
N THR A 55 13.79 -0.51 -22.28
CA THR A 55 13.82 0.96 -22.38
C THR A 55 12.53 1.58 -22.91
N SER A 56 11.70 0.80 -23.61
CA SER A 56 10.39 1.24 -24.09
C SER A 56 9.30 1.19 -23.02
N VAL A 57 9.52 0.44 -21.90
CA VAL A 57 8.61 0.35 -20.77
C VAL A 57 8.85 1.54 -19.85
N LYS A 58 7.78 2.25 -19.49
CA LYS A 58 7.80 3.38 -18.53
C LYS A 58 7.24 2.99 -17.16
N ALA A 59 6.33 2.01 -17.15
CA ALA A 59 5.66 1.57 -15.93
C ALA A 59 5.46 0.05 -15.92
N LEU A 60 5.56 -0.53 -14.73
CA LEU A 60 5.23 -1.89 -14.40
C LEU A 60 3.87 -1.87 -13.70
N PHE A 61 2.86 -2.41 -14.36
CA PHE A 61 1.51 -2.51 -13.84
C PHE A 61 1.27 -3.93 -13.34
N CYS A 62 1.04 -4.08 -12.03
CA CYS A 62 0.74 -5.36 -11.43
C CYS A 62 -0.70 -5.76 -11.71
N VAL A 63 -0.91 -6.95 -12.29
CA VAL A 63 -2.25 -7.42 -12.67
C VAL A 63 -3.02 -7.92 -11.46
N ARG A 64 -2.32 -8.53 -10.49
CA ARG A 64 -2.93 -9.16 -9.34
C ARG A 64 -2.01 -9.12 -8.12
N GLY A 65 -2.63 -8.99 -6.92
CA GLY A 65 -2.02 -9.26 -5.63
C GLY A 65 -2.06 -10.75 -5.26
N GLY A 66 -2.08 -11.05 -3.97
CA GLY A 66 -2.18 -12.41 -3.45
C GLY A 66 -1.08 -12.70 -2.45
N PHE A 67 0.05 -13.30 -2.87
CA PHE A 67 1.17 -13.66 -1.98
C PHE A 67 2.48 -13.84 -2.75
N ALA A 68 3.59 -13.83 -2.00
CA ALA A 68 4.94 -14.14 -2.46
C ALA A 68 5.65 -13.05 -3.30
N SER A 69 5.17 -11.81 -3.29
CA SER A 69 5.94 -10.72 -3.89
C SER A 69 7.23 -10.42 -3.11
N ALA A 70 7.24 -10.64 -1.80
CA ALA A 70 8.44 -10.52 -0.97
C ALA A 70 9.55 -11.48 -1.43
N ASP A 71 9.21 -12.73 -1.77
CA ASP A 71 10.19 -13.71 -2.27
C ASP A 71 10.83 -13.25 -3.60
N VAL A 72 10.10 -12.52 -4.42
CA VAL A 72 10.64 -11.91 -5.64
C VAL A 72 11.57 -10.74 -5.31
N MET A 73 11.22 -9.95 -4.29
CA MET A 73 12.07 -8.84 -3.81
C MET A 73 13.37 -9.36 -3.18
N ASP A 74 13.37 -10.53 -2.56
CA ASP A 74 14.59 -11.15 -2.03
C ASP A 74 15.65 -11.44 -3.12
N LEU A 75 15.21 -11.64 -4.38
CA LEU A 75 16.11 -11.81 -5.52
C LEU A 75 16.55 -10.48 -6.14
N LEU A 76 15.87 -9.38 -5.82
CA LEU A 76 16.08 -8.08 -6.48
C LEU A 76 17.11 -7.24 -5.74
N SER A 77 18.15 -6.83 -6.44
CA SER A 77 19.10 -5.84 -5.91
C SER A 77 18.50 -4.43 -5.95
N ILE A 78 18.59 -3.70 -4.85
CA ILE A 78 18.20 -2.29 -4.77
C ILE A 78 18.98 -1.43 -5.80
N ASP A 79 20.25 -1.76 -6.06
CA ASP A 79 21.04 -1.06 -7.06
C ASP A 79 20.52 -1.28 -8.49
N THR A 80 19.92 -2.43 -8.78
CA THR A 80 19.24 -2.67 -10.06
C THR A 80 18.04 -1.74 -10.22
N LEU A 81 17.25 -1.54 -9.17
CA LEU A 81 16.14 -0.57 -9.20
C LEU A 81 16.66 0.85 -9.45
N ARG A 82 17.71 1.27 -8.75
CA ARG A 82 18.32 2.59 -8.94
C ARG A 82 18.84 2.82 -10.35
N GLN A 83 19.39 1.77 -10.96
CA GLN A 83 19.93 1.84 -12.33
C GLN A 83 18.81 1.90 -13.39
N TYR A 84 17.68 1.25 -13.15
CA TYR A 84 16.57 1.13 -14.10
C TYR A 84 15.23 1.58 -13.49
N PRO A 85 15.11 2.85 -13.05
CA PRO A 85 13.92 3.32 -12.36
C PRO A 85 12.69 3.27 -13.29
N LYS A 86 11.61 2.68 -12.79
CA LYS A 86 10.31 2.59 -13.45
C LYS A 86 9.20 2.85 -12.45
N TRP A 87 8.09 3.38 -12.91
CA TRP A 87 6.87 3.40 -12.12
C TRP A 87 6.40 1.97 -11.82
N LEU A 88 6.03 1.71 -10.58
CA LEU A 88 5.35 0.50 -10.16
C LEU A 88 3.94 0.87 -9.73
N ILE A 89 2.94 0.12 -10.22
CA ILE A 89 1.53 0.33 -9.89
C ILE A 89 0.95 -0.96 -9.33
N GLY A 90 0.28 -0.88 -8.18
CA GLY A 90 -0.39 -1.99 -7.53
C GLY A 90 -0.70 -1.71 -6.07
N TYR A 91 -1.26 -2.67 -5.35
CA TYR A 91 -1.57 -2.61 -3.92
C TYR A 91 -1.61 -4.02 -3.31
N SER A 92 -2.05 -4.18 -2.07
CA SER A 92 -2.13 -5.48 -1.41
C SER A 92 -0.74 -6.12 -1.26
N ASP A 93 -0.53 -7.35 -1.71
CA ASP A 93 0.77 -8.04 -1.68
C ASP A 93 1.90 -7.23 -2.37
N ILE A 94 1.57 -6.32 -3.29
CA ILE A 94 2.57 -5.45 -3.95
C ILE A 94 3.22 -4.46 -2.96
N THR A 95 2.73 -4.37 -1.74
CA THR A 95 3.35 -3.58 -0.66
C THR A 95 4.83 -3.94 -0.45
N ALA A 96 5.23 -5.21 -0.59
CA ALA A 96 6.65 -5.60 -0.51
C ALA A 96 7.48 -4.96 -1.63
N CYS A 97 6.91 -4.87 -2.85
CA CYS A 97 7.57 -4.18 -3.96
C CYS A 97 7.64 -2.66 -3.71
N HIS A 98 6.59 -2.05 -3.18
CA HIS A 98 6.60 -0.63 -2.81
C HIS A 98 7.70 -0.31 -1.78
N ALA A 99 7.90 -1.19 -0.79
CA ALA A 99 8.98 -1.06 0.18
C ALA A 99 10.37 -1.05 -0.51
N ALA A 100 10.61 -1.97 -1.46
CA ALA A 100 11.85 -2.02 -2.22
C ALA A 100 12.05 -0.76 -3.09
N TRP A 101 10.98 -0.25 -3.74
CA TRP A 101 11.02 1.01 -4.49
C TRP A 101 11.36 2.19 -3.60
N HIS A 102 10.76 2.29 -2.42
CA HIS A 102 11.09 3.33 -1.45
C HIS A 102 12.57 3.29 -1.05
N VAL A 103 13.11 2.11 -0.69
CA VAL A 103 14.53 1.94 -0.34
C VAL A 103 15.46 2.28 -1.50
N ALA A 104 15.01 2.08 -2.74
CA ALA A 104 15.74 2.53 -3.93
C ALA A 104 15.66 4.06 -4.16
N GLY A 105 14.80 4.79 -3.45
CA GLY A 105 14.54 6.21 -3.65
C GLY A 105 13.66 6.49 -4.88
N ILE A 106 12.81 5.55 -5.27
CA ILE A 106 11.95 5.64 -6.44
C ILE A 106 10.49 5.69 -5.98
N PRO A 107 9.70 6.69 -6.39
CA PRO A 107 8.28 6.72 -6.07
C PRO A 107 7.51 5.61 -6.78
N SER A 108 6.40 5.19 -6.18
CA SER A 108 5.52 4.17 -6.72
C SER A 108 4.05 4.53 -6.47
N ILE A 109 3.13 3.83 -7.14
CA ILE A 109 1.70 4.14 -7.08
C ILE A 109 0.96 3.00 -6.38
N HIS A 110 0.50 3.25 -5.15
CA HIS A 110 -0.48 2.41 -4.49
C HIS A 110 -1.82 2.66 -5.15
N SER A 111 -2.36 1.69 -5.84
CA SER A 111 -3.62 1.80 -6.57
C SER A 111 -4.21 0.42 -6.82
N SER A 112 -5.53 0.38 -6.92
CA SER A 112 -6.25 -0.84 -7.31
C SER A 112 -5.76 -1.38 -8.64
N MET A 113 -5.64 -2.69 -8.69
CA MET A 113 -5.34 -3.42 -9.91
C MET A 113 -6.66 -3.65 -10.68
N SER A 114 -6.58 -3.61 -11.99
CA SER A 114 -7.75 -3.50 -12.88
C SER A 114 -8.77 -4.63 -12.77
N ALA A 115 -8.38 -5.78 -12.23
CA ALA A 115 -9.31 -6.90 -12.04
C ALA A 115 -10.53 -6.55 -11.16
N ILE A 116 -10.47 -5.43 -10.43
CA ILE A 116 -11.54 -4.97 -9.55
C ILE A 116 -12.08 -3.59 -9.94
N TRP A 117 -11.67 -3.01 -11.09
CA TRP A 117 -12.14 -1.66 -11.47
C TRP A 117 -13.65 -1.58 -11.65
N ASP A 118 -14.28 -2.66 -12.11
CA ASP A 118 -15.74 -2.72 -12.23
C ASP A 118 -16.46 -2.80 -10.87
N ASP A 119 -15.74 -3.22 -9.82
CA ASP A 119 -16.25 -3.29 -8.46
C ASP A 119 -15.97 -2.00 -7.65
N LEU A 120 -15.09 -1.12 -8.17
CA LEU A 120 -14.75 0.13 -7.53
C LEU A 120 -15.75 1.25 -7.85
N GLU A 121 -15.88 2.17 -6.92
CA GLU A 121 -16.58 3.41 -7.20
C GLU A 121 -15.85 4.23 -8.26
N GLN A 122 -16.62 4.77 -9.19
CA GLN A 122 -16.11 5.51 -10.37
C GLN A 122 -15.09 6.61 -10.02
N PRO A 123 -15.25 7.41 -8.95
CA PRO A 123 -14.25 8.42 -8.58
C PRO A 123 -12.85 7.87 -8.33
N CYS A 124 -12.72 6.63 -7.83
CA CYS A 124 -11.41 6.00 -7.59
C CYS A 124 -10.73 5.59 -8.91
N VAL A 125 -11.51 5.10 -9.87
CA VAL A 125 -11.00 4.74 -11.21
C VAL A 125 -10.55 6.00 -11.95
N GLU A 126 -11.34 7.08 -11.90
CA GLU A 126 -10.99 8.37 -12.49
C GLU A 126 -9.74 8.99 -11.82
N ALA A 127 -9.64 8.90 -10.49
CA ALA A 127 -8.45 9.35 -9.77
C ALA A 127 -7.20 8.57 -10.20
N THR A 128 -7.32 7.25 -10.41
CA THR A 128 -6.22 6.41 -10.93
C THR A 128 -5.82 6.87 -12.34
N GLN A 129 -6.79 7.11 -13.23
CA GLN A 129 -6.50 7.59 -14.59
C GLN A 129 -5.79 8.95 -14.57
N ARG A 130 -6.24 9.88 -13.73
CA ARG A 130 -5.65 11.22 -13.59
C ARG A 130 -4.23 11.14 -13.04
N LEU A 131 -4.00 10.31 -12.01
CA LEU A 131 -2.68 10.13 -11.44
C LEU A 131 -1.71 9.54 -12.47
N LEU A 132 -2.12 8.54 -13.25
CA LEU A 132 -1.31 7.98 -14.33
C LEU A 132 -1.05 8.98 -15.47
N ALA A 133 -1.92 9.97 -15.65
CA ALA A 133 -1.70 11.09 -16.58
C ALA A 133 -0.77 12.17 -16.03
N GLY A 134 -0.39 12.11 -14.74
CA GLY A 134 0.57 13.01 -14.10
C GLY A 134 -0.06 14.04 -13.14
N ASP A 135 -1.35 13.98 -12.87
CA ASP A 135 -1.98 14.81 -11.85
C ASP A 135 -1.53 14.37 -10.46
N LYS A 136 -1.23 15.31 -9.59
CA LYS A 136 -0.97 15.01 -8.18
C LYS A 136 -2.27 14.81 -7.42
N PRO A 137 -2.34 13.81 -6.52
CA PRO A 137 -3.51 13.62 -5.67
C PRO A 137 -3.76 14.83 -4.74
N ASP A 138 -5.03 15.19 -4.63
CA ASP A 138 -5.54 16.22 -3.71
C ASP A 138 -6.93 15.74 -3.27
N TYR A 139 -7.03 15.20 -2.07
CA TYR A 139 -8.21 14.49 -1.59
C TYR A 139 -8.74 15.06 -0.30
N HIS A 140 -10.07 15.18 -0.22
CA HIS A 140 -10.82 15.47 0.97
C HIS A 140 -11.66 14.26 1.34
N PHE A 141 -11.44 13.72 2.55
CA PHE A 141 -12.17 12.56 3.05
C PHE A 141 -13.04 12.95 4.26
N ALA A 142 -14.11 12.22 4.45
CA ALA A 142 -14.97 12.39 5.62
C ALA A 142 -14.17 12.09 6.90
N PRO A 143 -14.39 12.87 7.99
CA PRO A 143 -13.72 12.61 9.26
C PRO A 143 -14.28 11.35 9.93
N HIS A 144 -13.42 10.67 10.68
CA HIS A 144 -13.81 9.56 11.56
C HIS A 144 -13.83 10.05 13.03
N PRO A 145 -14.73 9.53 13.89
CA PRO A 145 -14.79 9.97 15.31
C PRO A 145 -13.50 9.77 16.10
N GLN A 146 -12.67 8.78 15.73
CA GLN A 146 -11.39 8.48 16.35
C GLN A 146 -10.23 9.34 15.82
N ASN A 147 -10.44 10.19 14.82
CA ASN A 147 -9.36 10.99 14.24
C ASN A 147 -8.63 11.84 15.31
N ILE A 148 -7.31 11.82 15.24
CA ILE A 148 -6.46 12.70 16.03
C ILE A 148 -6.07 13.87 15.14
N CYS A 149 -6.64 15.04 15.42
CA CYS A 149 -6.45 16.25 14.61
C CYS A 149 -5.00 16.74 14.66
N GLY A 150 -4.57 17.33 13.55
CA GLY A 150 -3.27 17.96 13.41
C GLY A 150 -2.85 18.10 11.97
N LYS A 151 -1.78 18.88 11.74
CA LYS A 151 -1.20 19.10 10.43
C LYS A 151 0.24 18.65 10.40
N VAL A 152 0.56 17.75 9.51
CA VAL A 152 1.88 17.14 9.38
C VAL A 152 2.26 16.91 7.92
N GLN A 153 3.56 16.68 7.71
CA GLN A 153 4.11 16.24 6.43
C GLN A 153 5.14 15.15 6.65
N GLY A 154 5.36 14.35 5.63
CA GLY A 154 6.38 13.31 5.63
C GLY A 154 6.36 12.53 4.33
N THR A 155 7.36 11.67 4.13
CA THR A 155 7.35 10.74 3.01
C THR A 155 6.28 9.68 3.25
N LEU A 156 5.39 9.48 2.27
CA LEU A 156 4.35 8.46 2.38
C LEU A 156 4.93 7.08 2.12
N ILE A 157 4.80 6.19 3.10
CA ILE A 157 5.20 4.77 3.01
C ILE A 157 4.09 3.88 3.52
N GLY A 158 4.16 2.58 3.24
CA GLY A 158 3.23 1.60 3.79
C GLY A 158 2.37 0.93 2.74
N GLY A 159 1.13 0.59 3.10
CA GLY A 159 0.16 -0.18 2.34
C GLY A 159 -0.45 -1.28 3.22
N ASN A 160 -0.47 -2.53 2.73
CA ASN A 160 -0.99 -3.65 3.48
C ASN A 160 -0.08 -4.00 4.67
N MET A 161 -0.62 -3.95 5.89
CA MET A 161 0.14 -4.12 7.14
C MET A 161 0.74 -5.52 7.27
N SER A 162 -0.02 -6.55 6.93
CA SER A 162 0.46 -7.94 6.99
C SER A 162 1.65 -8.16 6.07
N VAL A 163 1.62 -7.61 4.86
CA VAL A 163 2.70 -7.70 3.88
C VAL A 163 3.89 -6.83 4.30
N LEU A 164 3.65 -5.62 4.79
CA LEU A 164 4.71 -4.72 5.28
C LEU A 164 5.49 -5.34 6.43
N THR A 165 4.82 -6.11 7.32
CA THR A 165 5.47 -6.87 8.38
C THR A 165 6.53 -7.83 7.82
N GLY A 166 6.28 -8.45 6.67
CA GLY A 166 7.23 -9.32 5.97
C GLY A 166 8.45 -8.58 5.38
N ALA A 167 8.36 -7.27 5.17
CA ALA A 167 9.49 -6.45 4.72
C ALA A 167 10.45 -6.06 5.86
N PHE A 168 10.00 -6.08 7.12
CA PHE A 168 10.82 -5.70 8.25
C PHE A 168 12.05 -6.61 8.38
N PHE A 169 13.20 -6.02 8.67
CA PHE A 169 14.52 -6.66 8.75
C PHE A 169 15.08 -7.22 7.44
N SER A 170 14.36 -7.08 6.31
CA SER A 170 14.90 -7.42 4.99
C SER A 170 15.80 -6.29 4.45
N HIS A 171 16.47 -6.52 3.32
CA HIS A 171 17.27 -5.48 2.64
C HIS A 171 16.39 -4.40 1.96
N PHE A 172 15.07 -4.60 1.94
CA PHE A 172 14.07 -3.62 1.49
C PHE A 172 13.17 -3.14 2.64
N ASP A 173 13.61 -3.24 3.88
CA ASP A 173 12.90 -2.68 5.04
C ASP A 173 12.90 -1.14 4.96
N PRO A 174 11.75 -0.50 4.80
CA PRO A 174 11.68 0.95 4.64
C PRO A 174 12.12 1.71 5.88
N SER A 175 12.14 1.07 7.06
CA SER A 175 12.61 1.69 8.30
C SER A 175 14.14 1.84 8.37
N LEU A 176 14.89 1.09 7.56
CA LEU A 176 16.36 1.12 7.56
C LEU A 176 16.94 2.18 6.61
N PHE A 177 16.12 2.81 5.79
CA PHE A 177 16.54 3.89 4.90
C PHE A 177 16.95 5.14 5.72
N ASP A 178 17.12 6.30 5.16
CA ASP A 178 17.66 7.50 5.85
C ASP A 178 17.11 7.67 7.28
N PRO A 179 17.94 7.62 8.35
CA PRO A 179 17.50 7.72 9.73
C PRO A 179 16.87 9.07 10.09
N ASN A 180 17.09 10.10 9.28
CA ASN A 180 16.53 11.44 9.47
C ASN A 180 15.17 11.62 8.79
N GLU A 181 14.81 10.72 7.91
CA GLU A 181 13.55 10.79 7.19
C GLU A 181 12.36 10.63 8.15
N ARG A 182 11.30 11.39 7.89
CA ARG A 182 10.06 11.37 8.64
C ARG A 182 8.93 10.91 7.74
N PHE A 183 8.09 10.03 8.24
CA PHE A 183 7.09 9.33 7.47
C PHE A 183 5.66 9.78 7.80
N ILE A 184 4.80 9.64 6.81
CA ILE A 184 3.38 9.38 7.01
C ILE A 184 3.16 7.92 6.65
N LEU A 185 2.60 7.14 7.57
CA LEU A 185 2.39 5.71 7.40
C LEU A 185 0.98 5.46 6.86
N LEU A 186 0.87 4.87 5.69
CA LEU A 186 -0.36 4.25 5.21
C LEU A 186 -0.46 2.84 5.80
N ALA A 187 -1.60 2.52 6.43
CA ALA A 187 -1.85 1.24 7.07
C ALA A 187 -3.27 0.75 6.71
N GLU A 188 -3.39 -0.24 5.85
CA GLU A 188 -4.63 -0.88 5.46
C GLU A 188 -4.47 -2.41 5.51
N ASP A 189 -5.57 -3.16 5.61
CA ASP A 189 -5.50 -4.63 5.53
C ASP A 189 -6.87 -5.24 5.23
N ILE A 190 -6.88 -6.55 4.91
CA ILE A 190 -8.08 -7.34 4.71
C ILE A 190 -8.01 -8.65 5.50
N GLY A 191 -9.09 -8.99 6.21
CA GLY A 191 -9.18 -10.23 6.98
C GLY A 191 -8.30 -10.26 8.23
N MET A 192 -7.81 -9.11 8.70
CA MET A 192 -6.96 -8.96 9.87
C MET A 192 -7.74 -9.17 11.16
N THR A 193 -7.10 -9.76 12.17
CA THR A 193 -7.62 -9.84 13.54
C THR A 193 -7.03 -8.73 14.42
N ALA A 194 -7.64 -8.50 15.61
CA ALA A 194 -7.07 -7.61 16.63
C ALA A 194 -5.65 -8.00 17.03
N ASN A 195 -5.35 -9.30 17.08
CA ASN A 195 -4.02 -9.80 17.40
C ASN A 195 -2.98 -9.48 16.31
N ASP A 196 -3.39 -9.53 15.04
CA ASP A 196 -2.50 -9.18 13.92
C ASP A 196 -2.21 -7.69 13.91
N LEU A 197 -3.22 -6.85 14.12
CA LEU A 197 -3.06 -5.41 14.28
C LEU A 197 -2.13 -5.05 15.45
N HIS A 198 -2.33 -5.71 16.60
CA HIS A 198 -1.44 -5.54 17.75
C HIS A 198 0.01 -5.95 17.44
N ARG A 199 0.21 -7.07 16.75
CA ARG A 199 1.55 -7.53 16.34
C ARG A 199 2.21 -6.52 15.40
N PHE A 200 1.49 -6.05 14.39
CA PHE A 200 2.01 -5.06 13.46
C PHE A 200 2.48 -3.79 14.18
N LEU A 201 1.60 -3.16 14.99
CA LEU A 201 1.95 -1.94 15.72
C LEU A 201 3.08 -2.17 16.74
N THR A 202 3.14 -3.35 17.35
CA THR A 202 4.22 -3.69 18.29
C THR A 202 5.55 -3.88 17.56
N MET A 203 5.57 -4.57 16.41
CA MET A 203 6.78 -4.70 15.61
C MET A 203 7.25 -3.35 15.08
N ALA A 204 6.35 -2.55 14.52
CA ALA A 204 6.66 -1.22 14.02
C ALA A 204 7.24 -0.28 15.12
N ASP A 205 6.77 -0.43 16.36
CA ASP A 205 7.33 0.27 17.52
C ASP A 205 8.73 -0.25 17.86
N HIS A 206 8.91 -1.57 17.97
CA HIS A 206 10.18 -2.19 18.37
C HIS A 206 11.31 -1.94 17.38
N ILE A 207 11.04 -1.93 16.06
CA ILE A 207 12.03 -1.56 15.04
C ILE A 207 12.30 -0.07 14.95
N GLY A 208 11.53 0.76 15.70
CA GLY A 208 11.67 2.20 15.73
C GLY A 208 10.95 2.93 14.60
N LEU A 209 10.18 2.26 13.75
CA LEU A 209 9.45 2.89 12.66
C LEU A 209 8.45 3.91 13.18
N LEU A 210 7.63 3.57 14.19
CA LEU A 210 6.63 4.48 14.74
C LEU A 210 7.24 5.75 15.35
N LYS A 211 8.49 5.72 15.81
CA LYS A 211 9.21 6.91 16.31
C LYS A 211 9.60 7.90 15.23
N ARG A 212 9.55 7.46 13.97
CA ARG A 212 9.85 8.26 12.78
C ARG A 212 8.59 8.68 12.03
N VAL A 213 7.43 8.22 12.46
CA VAL A 213 6.14 8.53 11.86
C VAL A 213 5.60 9.84 12.44
N ASN A 214 5.35 10.83 11.59
CA ASN A 214 4.74 12.11 11.94
C ASN A 214 3.21 12.04 11.94
N GLY A 215 2.62 11.11 11.18
CA GLY A 215 1.18 10.88 11.12
C GLY A 215 0.84 9.53 10.49
N ILE A 216 -0.36 9.05 10.74
CA ILE A 216 -0.83 7.76 10.21
C ILE A 216 -2.13 7.98 9.44
N ILE A 217 -2.23 7.33 8.30
CA ILE A 217 -3.46 7.17 7.53
C ILE A 217 -3.86 5.71 7.65
N PHE A 218 -4.84 5.40 8.50
CA PHE A 218 -5.49 4.10 8.45
C PHE A 218 -6.49 4.12 7.31
N GLY A 219 -6.27 3.24 6.34
CA GLY A 219 -7.23 2.90 5.33
C GLY A 219 -8.35 2.00 5.88
N GLU A 220 -9.10 1.36 5.01
CA GLU A 220 -10.09 0.38 5.44
C GLU A 220 -9.41 -0.85 6.05
N LEU A 221 -9.94 -1.33 7.17
CA LEU A 221 -9.67 -2.65 7.72
C LEU A 221 -10.79 -3.58 7.24
N THR A 222 -10.71 -3.95 5.96
CA THR A 222 -11.76 -4.71 5.27
C THR A 222 -11.88 -6.10 5.89
N ASP A 223 -13.11 -6.57 6.13
CA ASP A 223 -13.40 -7.89 6.73
C ASP A 223 -12.61 -8.13 8.05
N PHE A 224 -12.46 -7.08 8.87
CA PHE A 224 -11.77 -7.19 10.15
C PHE A 224 -12.49 -8.16 11.08
N ILE A 225 -11.72 -9.07 11.70
CA ILE A 225 -12.25 -10.14 12.53
C ILE A 225 -12.17 -9.72 14.00
N MET A 226 -13.35 -9.40 14.57
CA MET A 226 -13.50 -9.12 15.99
C MET A 226 -13.66 -10.42 16.78
N CYS A 227 -12.92 -10.56 17.88
CA CYS A 227 -13.07 -11.67 18.80
C CYS A 227 -14.09 -11.33 19.89
N PRO A 228 -14.77 -12.34 20.52
CA PRO A 228 -15.70 -12.07 21.62
C PRO A 228 -15.08 -11.29 22.80
N GLU A 229 -13.80 -11.50 23.06
CA GLU A 229 -13.03 -10.78 24.11
C GLU A 229 -12.91 -9.29 23.79
N ASP A 230 -12.78 -8.92 22.53
CA ASP A 230 -12.68 -7.51 22.09
C ASP A 230 -14.01 -6.81 22.33
N LEU A 231 -15.12 -7.48 21.99
CA LEU A 231 -16.49 -6.96 22.19
C LEU A 231 -16.88 -6.90 23.67
N SER A 232 -16.38 -7.83 24.49
CA SER A 232 -16.67 -7.88 25.93
C SER A 232 -15.85 -6.92 26.79
N GLY A 233 -14.80 -6.32 26.20
CA GLY A 233 -13.86 -5.46 26.91
C GLY A 233 -12.83 -6.18 27.76
N SER A 234 -12.66 -7.49 27.60
CA SER A 234 -11.67 -8.30 28.32
C SER A 234 -10.28 -8.23 27.68
N SER A 235 -10.18 -7.83 26.43
CA SER A 235 -8.93 -7.59 25.72
C SER A 235 -8.66 -6.09 25.54
N HIS A 236 -7.42 -5.72 25.40
CA HIS A 236 -6.95 -4.35 25.08
C HIS A 236 -7.53 -3.23 25.95
N GLY A 237 -8.15 -3.56 27.10
CA GLY A 237 -8.61 -2.60 28.11
C GLY A 237 -9.92 -1.89 27.81
N GLY A 238 -10.77 -2.43 26.94
CA GLY A 238 -12.08 -1.85 26.64
C GLY A 238 -12.93 -2.70 25.70
N SER A 239 -14.21 -2.36 25.58
CA SER A 239 -15.11 -2.88 24.55
C SER A 239 -14.97 -2.02 23.31
N PHE A 240 -14.79 -2.63 22.15
CA PHE A 240 -14.53 -1.95 20.88
C PHE A 240 -15.65 -2.20 19.89
N VAL A 241 -15.86 -1.24 18.99
CA VAL A 241 -16.88 -1.32 17.93
C VAL A 241 -16.29 -1.97 16.67
N ASP A 242 -15.05 -1.63 16.36
CA ASP A 242 -14.36 -2.11 15.16
C ASP A 242 -12.82 -2.08 15.33
N GLY A 243 -12.11 -2.45 14.26
CA GLY A 243 -10.65 -2.45 14.26
C GLY A 243 -10.02 -1.07 14.36
N GLN A 244 -10.71 0.00 13.94
CA GLN A 244 -10.22 1.37 14.04
C GLN A 244 -10.19 1.83 15.52
N ASP A 245 -11.20 1.46 16.29
CA ASP A 245 -11.21 1.70 17.75
C ASP A 245 -10.04 1.00 18.44
N ILE A 246 -9.76 -0.25 18.05
CA ILE A 246 -8.61 -1.02 18.56
C ILE A 246 -7.30 -0.34 18.19
N ALA A 247 -7.13 0.10 16.94
CA ALA A 247 -5.94 0.80 16.50
C ALA A 247 -5.69 2.09 17.29
N ALA A 248 -6.73 2.90 17.49
CA ALA A 248 -6.67 4.13 18.27
C ALA A 248 -6.21 3.85 19.71
N ARG A 249 -6.81 2.84 20.35
CA ARG A 249 -6.46 2.45 21.71
C ARG A 249 -5.04 1.91 21.84
N LEU A 250 -4.58 1.12 20.90
CA LEU A 250 -3.22 0.58 20.89
C LEU A 250 -2.17 1.69 20.74
N LEU A 251 -2.41 2.67 19.89
CA LEU A 251 -1.52 3.83 19.73
C LEU A 251 -1.46 4.67 21.03
N GLU A 252 -2.61 4.93 21.64
CA GLU A 252 -2.69 5.64 22.93
C GLU A 252 -1.92 4.89 24.02
N CYS A 253 -2.13 3.58 24.17
CA CYS A 253 -1.42 2.75 25.17
C CYS A 253 0.09 2.74 24.96
N LYS A 254 0.57 2.89 23.72
CA LYS A 254 1.99 3.00 23.37
C LYS A 254 2.52 4.43 23.53
N GLY A 255 1.67 5.41 23.86
CA GLY A 255 2.05 6.81 24.07
C GLY A 255 2.26 7.61 22.79
N TYR A 256 1.70 7.16 21.67
CA TYR A 256 1.74 7.92 20.42
C TYR A 256 0.59 8.91 20.33
N HIS A 257 0.92 10.21 20.28
CA HIS A 257 -0.02 11.34 20.21
C HIS A 257 0.19 12.14 18.91
N ILE A 258 0.42 11.43 17.81
CA ILE A 258 0.58 12.02 16.48
C ILE A 258 -0.78 12.14 15.78
N PRO A 259 -0.92 13.00 14.75
CA PRO A 259 -2.11 13.05 13.92
C PRO A 259 -2.41 11.71 13.26
N VAL A 260 -3.66 11.25 13.36
CA VAL A 260 -4.11 9.98 12.75
C VAL A 260 -5.45 10.18 12.09
N ALA A 261 -5.54 9.84 10.82
CA ALA A 261 -6.79 9.72 10.08
C ALA A 261 -7.20 8.25 10.05
N PHE A 262 -8.43 7.95 10.45
CA PHE A 262 -8.98 6.61 10.48
C PHE A 262 -10.01 6.40 9.36
N ASN A 263 -10.09 5.16 8.89
CA ASN A 263 -11.07 4.69 7.90
C ASN A 263 -11.09 5.54 6.62
N CYS A 264 -9.89 5.97 6.16
CA CYS A 264 -9.79 6.63 4.87
C CYS A 264 -10.16 5.65 3.74
N PRO A 265 -10.78 6.12 2.65
CA PRO A 265 -11.26 5.27 1.55
C PRO A 265 -10.08 4.75 0.68
N ILE A 266 -9.20 3.99 1.30
CA ILE A 266 -7.98 3.41 0.72
C ILE A 266 -7.86 1.97 1.23
N GLY A 267 -7.69 1.00 0.35
CA GLY A 267 -7.53 -0.41 0.73
C GLY A 267 -8.35 -1.38 -0.12
N HIS A 268 -8.98 -2.38 0.51
CA HIS A 268 -9.66 -3.48 -0.18
C HIS A 268 -11.19 -3.32 -0.29
N GLY A 269 -11.74 -2.17 0.11
CA GLY A 269 -13.16 -1.86 -0.01
C GLY A 269 -13.58 -1.45 -1.42
N LYS A 270 -14.78 -0.89 -1.52
CA LYS A 270 -15.31 -0.34 -2.78
C LYS A 270 -14.63 0.94 -3.22
N GLN A 271 -13.95 1.61 -2.30
CA GLN A 271 -13.15 2.79 -2.55
C GLN A 271 -11.68 2.48 -2.30
N ASN A 272 -10.84 2.83 -3.24
CA ASN A 272 -9.39 2.76 -3.07
C ASN A 272 -8.74 3.89 -3.89
N TYR A 273 -8.67 5.07 -3.28
CA TYR A 273 -8.04 6.22 -3.90
C TYR A 273 -6.53 5.99 -4.07
N PRO A 274 -5.98 6.24 -5.27
CA PRO A 274 -4.57 5.99 -5.54
C PRO A 274 -3.67 7.00 -4.84
N LEU A 275 -2.51 6.55 -4.38
CA LEU A 275 -1.53 7.37 -3.67
C LEU A 275 -0.13 7.22 -4.26
N LEU A 276 0.67 8.29 -4.19
CA LEU A 276 2.09 8.26 -4.51
C LEU A 276 2.90 7.90 -3.25
N LEU A 277 3.43 6.70 -3.20
CA LEU A 277 4.36 6.28 -2.15
C LEU A 277 5.78 6.73 -2.50
N GLY A 278 6.59 7.04 -1.48
CA GLY A 278 7.94 7.54 -1.64
C GLY A 278 8.03 9.05 -1.92
N GLU A 279 6.90 9.75 -2.01
CA GLU A 279 6.82 11.20 -2.18
C GLU A 279 6.41 11.89 -0.89
N THR A 280 6.78 13.17 -0.76
CA THR A 280 6.32 14.00 0.37
C THR A 280 4.83 14.27 0.25
N VAL A 281 4.07 13.92 1.27
CA VAL A 281 2.64 14.19 1.38
C VAL A 281 2.35 15.10 2.58
N TYR A 282 1.31 15.91 2.45
CA TYR A 282 0.76 16.75 3.52
C TYR A 282 -0.56 16.15 3.99
N LEU A 283 -0.74 16.05 5.29
CA LEU A 283 -1.94 15.53 5.93
C LEU A 283 -2.44 16.57 6.93
N ASP A 284 -3.63 17.10 6.69
CA ASP A 284 -4.30 18.08 7.54
C ASP A 284 -5.63 17.50 8.04
N ILE A 285 -5.69 17.16 9.31
CA ILE A 285 -6.85 16.51 9.93
C ILE A 285 -7.54 17.51 10.85
N THR A 286 -8.78 17.82 10.53
CA THR A 286 -9.67 18.68 11.30
C THR A 286 -10.88 17.89 11.81
N PRO A 287 -11.71 18.44 12.70
CA PRO A 287 -12.94 17.78 13.15
C PRO A 287 -13.96 17.53 12.01
N THR A 288 -13.83 18.20 10.87
CA THR A 288 -14.80 18.17 9.76
C THR A 288 -14.23 17.64 8.46
N ASP A 289 -12.93 17.45 8.36
CA ASP A 289 -12.26 17.10 7.10
C ASP A 289 -10.92 16.41 7.32
N VAL A 290 -10.56 15.52 6.42
CA VAL A 290 -9.22 14.95 6.27
C VAL A 290 -8.70 15.33 4.89
N HIS A 291 -7.80 16.31 4.83
CA HIS A 291 -7.19 16.78 3.58
C HIS A 291 -5.80 16.15 3.39
N LEU A 292 -5.64 15.41 2.30
CA LEU A 292 -4.39 14.76 1.90
C LEU A 292 -3.97 15.27 0.53
N TYR A 293 -2.77 15.86 0.42
CA TYR A 293 -2.27 16.47 -0.83
C TYR A 293 -0.74 16.39 -0.96
N TYR A 294 -0.23 16.57 -2.20
CA TYR A 294 1.20 16.44 -2.54
C TYR A 294 1.84 17.75 -2.99
#